data_fc5d0d586ea023384d9df3f2977979b7
#
_entry.id   fc5d0d586ea023384d9df3f2977979b7
#
_cell.length_a   1.000
_cell.length_b   1.000
_cell.length_c   1.000
_cell.angle_alpha   90.00
_cell.angle_beta   90.00
_cell.angle_gamma   90.00
#
_symmetry.space_group_name_H-M   'P 1'
#
loop_
_entity.id
_entity.type
_entity.pdbx_description
1 polymer ?
#
loop_
_entity_poly.entity_id
_entity_poly.type
_entity_poly.pdbx_seq_one_letter_code
_entity_poly.pdbx_strand_id
1 'polypeptide(L)'
;MAGIQISDRTYIEELAQNQPRNLMVVCERLFLDFHYDSTPGEMAVQIAKKLQGDPMLLGEMLREEAVDLLFDLWQMKESQIVPEQHLEELQQLHYLGFISADNQNLMVNMEAKDIFFFSLKSHKMRKIMEKYTEWEKIIFGMLFTYGILDVYECYKIFAEIQETPVYYADFEQFLMLRMVFWHSGLMLRNERTKKLFMASREAEDRDAVFEQWNQHKDLEFCRYSREEYMNLAMGNGIAGWDGIPELFLFVLESIDQDRYQAMIIIKSIILIIQNGETYLEAILKMNKILNINSEKD
;
A
#
# COMPACT_ATOMS: atom_id res chain seq x y z
N MET A 1 -2.41 22.46 9.70
CA MET A 1 -3.57 21.90 10.44
C MET A 1 -4.84 22.48 9.83
N ALA A 2 -5.70 21.63 9.27
CA ALA A 2 -6.93 22.05 8.59
C ALA A 2 -8.12 21.99 9.56
N GLY A 3 -8.97 23.02 9.55
CA GLY A 3 -10.26 22.98 10.26
C GLY A 3 -11.25 22.10 9.50
N ILE A 4 -12.16 21.44 10.23
CA ILE A 4 -13.21 20.61 9.64
C ILE A 4 -14.42 21.49 9.34
N GLN A 5 -15.02 21.30 8.16
CA GLN A 5 -16.28 21.90 7.76
C GLN A 5 -17.16 20.84 7.07
N ILE A 6 -18.48 21.06 7.11
CA ILE A 6 -19.43 20.22 6.39
C ILE A 6 -19.53 20.73 4.95
N SER A 7 -19.48 19.80 4.00
CA SER A 7 -19.70 20.08 2.59
C SER A 7 -21.18 20.12 2.28
N ASP A 8 -21.62 21.19 1.60
CA ASP A 8 -23.01 21.33 1.08
C ASP A 8 -23.20 20.61 -0.28
N ARG A 9 -22.14 19.99 -0.83
CA ARG A 9 -22.16 19.31 -2.12
C ARG A 9 -22.79 17.93 -1.99
N THR A 10 -23.45 17.49 -3.05
CA THR A 10 -23.83 16.08 -3.19
C THR A 10 -22.60 15.18 -3.28
N TYR A 11 -22.78 13.88 -3.01
CA TYR A 11 -21.67 12.92 -3.09
C TYR A 11 -21.01 12.89 -4.49
N ILE A 12 -21.81 13.01 -5.55
CA ILE A 12 -21.32 13.08 -6.92
C ILE A 12 -20.53 14.37 -7.16
N GLU A 13 -21.02 15.52 -6.68
CA GLU A 13 -20.31 16.79 -6.80
C GLU A 13 -19.01 16.78 -6.00
N GLU A 14 -18.97 16.12 -4.85
CA GLU A 14 -17.76 15.95 -4.06
C GLU A 14 -16.72 15.09 -4.79
N LEU A 15 -17.14 13.93 -5.33
CA LEU A 15 -16.28 13.12 -6.20
C LEU A 15 -15.70 13.92 -7.36
N ALA A 16 -16.52 14.74 -8.02
CA ALA A 16 -16.13 15.56 -9.16
C ALA A 16 -15.10 16.65 -8.82
N GLN A 17 -14.86 16.96 -7.54
CA GLN A 17 -13.76 17.85 -7.11
C GLN A 17 -12.38 17.20 -7.24
N ASN A 18 -12.31 15.89 -7.35
CA ASN A 18 -11.05 15.21 -7.59
C ASN A 18 -10.44 15.62 -8.92
N GLN A 19 -9.11 15.61 -8.98
CA GLN A 19 -8.39 15.81 -10.25
C GLN A 19 -8.84 14.73 -11.26
N PRO A 20 -9.01 15.08 -12.56
CA PRO A 20 -9.44 14.11 -13.57
C PRO A 20 -8.61 12.82 -13.59
N ARG A 21 -7.29 12.94 -13.41
CA ARG A 21 -6.37 11.80 -13.34
C ARG A 21 -6.73 10.84 -12.19
N ASN A 22 -7.12 11.36 -11.04
CA ASN A 22 -7.48 10.53 -9.89
C ASN A 22 -8.79 9.78 -10.16
N LEU A 23 -9.79 10.45 -10.75
CA LEU A 23 -11.05 9.82 -11.17
C LEU A 23 -10.83 8.72 -12.21
N MET A 24 -9.94 8.97 -13.20
CA MET A 24 -9.57 7.95 -14.18
C MET A 24 -8.98 6.71 -13.49
N VAL A 25 -8.08 6.89 -12.53
CA VAL A 25 -7.52 5.78 -11.75
C VAL A 25 -8.61 5.03 -11.00
N VAL A 26 -9.56 5.73 -10.36
CA VAL A 26 -10.69 5.07 -9.68
C VAL A 26 -11.56 4.29 -10.68
N CYS A 27 -11.88 4.86 -11.83
CA CYS A 27 -12.66 4.19 -12.89
C CYS A 27 -11.95 2.92 -13.37
N GLU A 28 -10.65 2.99 -13.68
CA GLU A 28 -9.86 1.83 -14.09
C GLU A 28 -9.91 0.70 -13.04
N ARG A 29 -9.76 1.05 -11.76
CA ARG A 29 -9.74 0.06 -10.67
C ARG A 29 -11.11 -0.55 -10.39
N LEU A 30 -12.17 0.20 -10.59
CA LEU A 30 -13.54 -0.30 -10.51
C LEU A 30 -14.02 -0.99 -11.80
N PHE A 31 -13.13 -1.15 -12.79
CA PHE A 31 -13.45 -1.73 -14.11
C PHE A 31 -14.62 -1.03 -14.80
N LEU A 32 -14.64 0.31 -14.73
CA LEU A 32 -15.64 1.14 -15.37
C LEU A 32 -15.18 1.54 -16.77
N ASP A 33 -16.10 1.51 -17.71
CA ASP A 33 -15.86 2.03 -19.07
C ASP A 33 -15.88 3.56 -19.05
N PHE A 34 -14.77 4.19 -19.45
CA PHE A 34 -14.69 5.62 -19.61
C PHE A 34 -13.82 5.98 -20.82
N HIS A 35 -14.03 7.17 -21.37
CA HIS A 35 -13.21 7.73 -22.44
C HIS A 35 -12.23 8.76 -21.88
N TYR A 36 -11.10 8.95 -22.54
CA TYR A 36 -10.10 9.93 -22.12
C TYR A 36 -10.59 11.39 -22.11
N ASP A 37 -11.68 11.67 -22.84
CA ASP A 37 -12.38 12.95 -22.89
C ASP A 37 -13.58 13.02 -21.95
N SER A 38 -13.83 11.98 -21.14
CA SER A 38 -14.88 12.00 -20.11
C SER A 38 -14.63 13.12 -19.09
N THR A 39 -15.67 13.87 -18.81
CA THR A 39 -15.61 14.93 -17.79
C THR A 39 -15.53 14.36 -16.38
N PRO A 40 -14.98 15.12 -15.41
CA PRO A 40 -14.99 14.71 -14.00
C PRO A 40 -16.40 14.35 -13.48
N GLY A 41 -17.43 15.08 -13.91
CA GLY A 41 -18.80 14.80 -13.54
C GLY A 41 -19.34 13.48 -14.08
N GLU A 42 -19.02 13.13 -15.33
CA GLU A 42 -19.41 11.84 -15.92
C GLU A 42 -18.73 10.67 -15.21
N MET A 43 -17.43 10.78 -14.92
CA MET A 43 -16.70 9.78 -14.16
C MET A 43 -17.24 9.64 -12.72
N ALA A 44 -17.50 10.76 -12.05
CA ALA A 44 -18.07 10.77 -10.70
C ALA A 44 -19.44 10.06 -10.64
N VAL A 45 -20.30 10.28 -11.62
CA VAL A 45 -21.60 9.59 -11.71
C VAL A 45 -21.41 8.07 -11.84
N GLN A 46 -20.48 7.61 -12.67
CA GLN A 46 -20.23 6.18 -12.85
C GLN A 46 -19.65 5.55 -11.59
N ILE A 47 -18.67 6.20 -10.93
CA ILE A 47 -18.08 5.77 -9.67
C ILE A 47 -19.16 5.69 -8.59
N ALA A 48 -19.94 6.75 -8.41
CA ALA A 48 -21.01 6.79 -7.40
C ALA A 48 -22.03 5.66 -7.63
N LYS A 49 -22.48 5.47 -8.87
CA LYS A 49 -23.43 4.40 -9.22
C LYS A 49 -22.85 3.01 -8.91
N LYS A 50 -21.55 2.77 -9.19
CA LYS A 50 -20.90 1.50 -8.91
C LYS A 50 -20.82 1.22 -7.43
N LEU A 51 -20.36 2.21 -6.63
CA LEU A 51 -20.18 2.06 -5.19
C LEU A 51 -21.54 1.99 -4.45
N GLN A 52 -22.57 2.71 -4.91
CA GLN A 52 -23.91 2.60 -4.35
C GLN A 52 -24.56 1.26 -4.70
N GLY A 53 -24.30 0.74 -5.91
CA GLY A 53 -24.81 -0.57 -6.35
C GLY A 53 -24.15 -1.76 -5.65
N ASP A 54 -22.88 -1.61 -5.28
CA ASP A 54 -22.11 -2.60 -4.52
C ASP A 54 -21.23 -1.92 -3.47
N PRO A 55 -21.77 -1.55 -2.31
CA PRO A 55 -21.01 -0.91 -1.25
C PRO A 55 -19.90 -1.79 -0.64
N MET A 56 -19.94 -3.12 -0.87
CA MET A 56 -18.92 -4.03 -0.35
C MET A 56 -17.54 -3.78 -0.98
N LEU A 57 -17.49 -3.21 -2.18
CA LEU A 57 -16.24 -2.75 -2.81
C LEU A 57 -15.46 -1.76 -1.92
N LEU A 58 -16.15 -0.97 -1.10
CA LEU A 58 -15.48 -0.08 -0.15
C LEU A 58 -14.64 -0.85 0.88
N GLY A 59 -15.09 -2.02 1.31
CA GLY A 59 -14.31 -2.88 2.21
C GLY A 59 -13.08 -3.51 1.54
N GLU A 60 -13.16 -3.72 0.23
CA GLU A 60 -12.02 -4.18 -0.56
C GLU A 60 -10.99 -3.06 -0.81
N MET A 61 -11.44 -1.81 -0.89
CA MET A 61 -10.61 -0.64 -1.16
C MET A 61 -10.05 0.02 0.11
N LEU A 62 -10.86 0.21 1.15
CA LEU A 62 -10.51 0.94 2.35
C LEU A 62 -9.89 0.03 3.42
N ARG A 63 -8.93 0.58 4.14
CA ARG A 63 -8.44 0.00 5.40
C ARG A 63 -9.38 0.36 6.55
N GLU A 64 -9.37 -0.44 7.61
CA GLU A 64 -10.23 -0.23 8.79
C GLU A 64 -9.94 1.13 9.42
N GLU A 65 -8.68 1.54 9.50
CA GLU A 65 -8.24 2.82 10.05
C GLU A 65 -8.85 4.02 9.30
N ALA A 66 -8.97 3.91 7.97
CA ALA A 66 -9.62 4.96 7.16
C ALA A 66 -11.13 5.06 7.43
N VAL A 67 -11.79 3.92 7.64
CA VAL A 67 -13.22 3.88 7.96
C VAL A 67 -13.48 4.39 9.38
N ASP A 68 -12.65 4.03 10.34
CA ASP A 68 -12.75 4.53 11.72
C ASP A 68 -12.53 6.07 11.76
N LEU A 69 -11.51 6.56 11.04
CA LEU A 69 -11.32 8.01 10.87
C LEU A 69 -12.54 8.69 10.23
N LEU A 70 -13.15 8.07 9.20
CA LEU A 70 -14.34 8.60 8.55
C LEU A 70 -15.52 8.69 9.53
N PHE A 71 -15.71 7.67 10.39
CA PHE A 71 -16.75 7.72 11.42
C PHE A 71 -16.50 8.83 12.44
N ASP A 72 -15.25 9.05 12.82
CA ASP A 72 -14.88 10.16 13.70
C ASP A 72 -15.15 11.50 13.03
N LEU A 73 -14.76 11.68 11.76
CA LEU A 73 -15.03 12.89 10.99
C LEU A 73 -16.52 13.20 10.87
N TRP A 74 -17.36 12.19 10.68
CA TRP A 74 -18.82 12.36 10.63
C TRP A 74 -19.47 12.72 12.00
N GLN A 75 -18.73 12.59 13.09
CA GLN A 75 -19.17 12.95 14.44
C GLN A 75 -18.54 14.24 14.96
N MET A 76 -17.44 14.67 14.32
CA MET A 76 -16.73 15.88 14.73
C MET A 76 -17.57 17.14 14.53
N LYS A 77 -17.33 18.12 15.40
CA LYS A 77 -17.92 19.45 15.26
C LYS A 77 -17.02 20.29 14.36
N GLU A 78 -17.66 21.26 13.69
CA GLU A 78 -16.92 22.28 12.93
C GLU A 78 -15.79 22.90 13.78
N SER A 79 -14.70 23.24 13.12
CA SER A 79 -13.50 23.86 13.73
C SER A 79 -12.58 22.90 14.53
N GLN A 80 -12.83 21.59 14.58
CA GLN A 80 -11.85 20.65 15.10
C GLN A 80 -10.71 20.44 14.09
N ILE A 81 -9.54 20.06 14.60
CA ILE A 81 -8.32 19.89 13.78
C ILE A 81 -8.03 18.39 13.64
N VAL A 82 -7.79 17.95 12.40
CA VAL A 82 -7.37 16.58 12.13
C VAL A 82 -5.85 16.46 12.35
N PRO A 83 -5.39 15.47 13.12
CA PRO A 83 -3.97 15.22 13.30
C PRO A 83 -3.27 14.86 11.98
N GLU A 84 -2.04 15.34 11.79
CA GLU A 84 -1.23 15.09 10.57
C GLU A 84 -0.85 13.61 10.37
N GLN A 85 -0.95 12.80 11.41
CA GLN A 85 -0.65 11.36 11.35
C GLN A 85 -1.60 10.53 10.47
N HIS A 86 -2.70 11.10 9.99
CA HIS A 86 -3.74 10.42 9.20
C HIS A 86 -3.69 10.76 7.70
N LEU A 87 -2.53 11.10 7.17
CA LEU A 87 -2.43 11.53 5.76
C LEU A 87 -2.82 10.43 4.77
N GLU A 88 -2.47 9.18 5.03
CA GLU A 88 -2.80 8.06 4.14
C GLU A 88 -4.31 7.80 4.13
N GLU A 89 -4.93 7.76 5.31
CA GLU A 89 -6.36 7.57 5.49
C GLU A 89 -7.14 8.71 4.83
N LEU A 90 -6.73 9.95 5.05
CA LEU A 90 -7.35 11.12 4.41
C LEU A 90 -7.26 11.05 2.88
N GLN A 91 -6.13 10.60 2.33
CA GLN A 91 -5.98 10.43 0.91
C GLN A 91 -6.93 9.37 0.35
N GLN A 92 -7.10 8.23 1.05
CA GLN A 92 -8.07 7.20 0.69
C GLN A 92 -9.49 7.76 0.64
N LEU A 93 -9.90 8.48 1.68
CA LEU A 93 -11.22 9.07 1.78
C LEU A 93 -11.46 10.16 0.73
N HIS A 94 -10.43 10.94 0.41
CA HIS A 94 -10.52 11.97 -0.62
C HIS A 94 -10.75 11.37 -2.01
N TYR A 95 -9.98 10.36 -2.42
CA TYR A 95 -10.16 9.71 -3.73
C TYR A 95 -11.57 9.14 -3.92
N LEU A 96 -12.21 8.71 -2.85
CA LEU A 96 -13.54 8.13 -2.88
C LEU A 96 -14.67 9.15 -2.61
N GLY A 97 -14.35 10.45 -2.50
CA GLY A 97 -15.35 11.53 -2.37
C GLY A 97 -16.03 11.62 -1.00
N PHE A 98 -15.46 11.00 0.04
CA PHE A 98 -15.96 11.15 1.40
C PHE A 98 -15.57 12.50 2.02
N ILE A 99 -14.44 13.02 1.55
CA ILE A 99 -13.89 14.32 1.96
C ILE A 99 -13.29 15.04 0.77
N SER A 100 -13.13 16.34 0.87
CA SER A 100 -12.30 17.15 -0.02
C SER A 100 -11.52 18.20 0.77
N ALA A 101 -10.63 18.92 0.11
CA ALA A 101 -9.91 20.06 0.67
C ALA A 101 -10.37 21.34 0.01
N ASP A 102 -10.73 22.35 0.80
CA ASP A 102 -11.01 23.70 0.34
C ASP A 102 -10.16 24.70 1.13
N ASN A 103 -9.21 25.35 0.44
CA ASN A 103 -8.23 26.25 1.01
C ASN A 103 -7.43 25.63 2.18
N GLN A 104 -7.84 25.93 3.42
CA GLN A 104 -7.20 25.41 4.64
C GLN A 104 -8.14 24.50 5.43
N ASN A 105 -9.27 24.11 4.86
CA ASN A 105 -10.30 23.31 5.53
C ASN A 105 -10.46 21.94 4.88
N LEU A 106 -10.77 20.97 5.73
CA LEU A 106 -11.21 19.64 5.32
C LEU A 106 -12.74 19.66 5.26
N MET A 107 -13.27 19.46 4.06
CA MET A 107 -14.72 19.40 3.81
C MET A 107 -15.17 17.95 3.95
N VAL A 108 -16.16 17.68 4.80
CA VAL A 108 -16.70 16.33 5.05
C VAL A 108 -18.07 16.20 4.41
N ASN A 109 -18.26 15.19 3.56
CA ASN A 109 -19.50 14.98 2.83
C ASN A 109 -20.51 14.20 3.68
N MET A 110 -21.65 14.85 4.02
CA MET A 110 -22.70 14.23 4.84
C MET A 110 -23.68 13.38 4.02
N GLU A 111 -23.87 13.65 2.73
CA GLU A 111 -24.66 12.76 1.87
C GLU A 111 -24.01 11.39 1.72
N ALA A 112 -22.67 11.33 1.61
CA ALA A 112 -21.93 10.08 1.64
C ALA A 112 -22.17 9.27 2.93
N LYS A 113 -22.32 9.94 4.08
CA LYS A 113 -22.74 9.30 5.34
C LYS A 113 -24.11 8.65 5.20
N ASP A 114 -25.09 9.39 4.68
CA ASP A 114 -26.47 8.88 4.54
C ASP A 114 -26.51 7.65 3.61
N ILE A 115 -25.66 7.64 2.57
CA ILE A 115 -25.57 6.55 1.60
C ILE A 115 -24.85 5.32 2.18
N PHE A 116 -23.70 5.50 2.83
CA PHE A 116 -22.77 4.39 3.10
C PHE A 116 -22.65 3.98 4.57
N PHE A 117 -23.15 4.77 5.51
CA PHE A 117 -22.95 4.55 6.95
C PHE A 117 -23.33 3.14 7.41
N PHE A 118 -24.51 2.66 7.05
CA PHE A 118 -24.97 1.34 7.47
C PHE A 118 -24.17 0.20 6.84
N SER A 119 -23.77 0.37 5.59
CA SER A 119 -22.93 -0.60 4.89
C SER A 119 -21.55 -0.69 5.53
N LEU A 120 -20.88 0.46 5.75
CA LEU A 120 -19.54 0.54 6.37
C LEU A 120 -19.55 0.02 7.81
N LYS A 121 -20.65 0.21 8.56
CA LYS A 121 -20.78 -0.28 9.93
C LYS A 121 -21.11 -1.77 10.00
N SER A 122 -21.44 -2.42 8.90
CA SER A 122 -21.89 -3.81 8.89
C SER A 122 -20.75 -4.77 9.26
N HIS A 123 -21.09 -5.86 9.97
CA HIS A 123 -20.12 -6.92 10.29
C HIS A 123 -19.53 -7.58 9.04
N LYS A 124 -20.32 -7.67 7.96
CA LYS A 124 -19.85 -8.21 6.68
C LYS A 124 -18.73 -7.34 6.10
N MET A 125 -18.89 -6.01 6.15
CA MET A 125 -17.89 -5.04 5.69
C MET A 125 -16.58 -5.19 6.48
N ARG A 126 -16.65 -5.23 7.82
CA ARG A 126 -15.47 -5.41 8.68
C ARG A 126 -14.70 -6.68 8.34
N LYS A 127 -15.39 -7.81 8.17
CA LYS A 127 -14.73 -9.05 7.75
C LYS A 127 -14.02 -8.97 6.39
N ILE A 128 -14.57 -8.19 5.45
CA ILE A 128 -13.91 -7.95 4.16
C ILE A 128 -12.64 -7.12 4.40
N MET A 129 -12.72 -6.02 5.13
CA MET A 129 -11.56 -5.17 5.44
C MET A 129 -10.46 -5.94 6.17
N GLU A 130 -10.79 -6.71 7.21
CA GLU A 130 -9.86 -7.57 7.94
C GLU A 130 -9.15 -8.54 7.00
N LYS A 131 -9.92 -9.26 6.17
CA LYS A 131 -9.38 -10.20 5.18
C LYS A 131 -8.39 -9.52 4.23
N TYR A 132 -8.76 -8.37 3.65
CA TYR A 132 -7.89 -7.69 2.66
C TYR A 132 -6.70 -7.01 3.33
N THR A 133 -6.82 -6.55 4.57
CA THR A 133 -5.70 -6.03 5.36
C THR A 133 -4.67 -7.13 5.67
N GLU A 134 -5.14 -8.33 5.96
CA GLU A 134 -4.26 -9.49 6.15
C GLU A 134 -3.56 -9.88 4.85
N TRP A 135 -4.29 -9.96 3.75
CA TRP A 135 -3.74 -10.25 2.44
C TRP A 135 -2.68 -9.22 2.02
N GLU A 136 -2.96 -7.94 2.30
CA GLU A 136 -2.02 -6.84 2.05
C GLU A 136 -0.72 -7.04 2.83
N LYS A 137 -0.78 -7.40 4.13
CA LYS A 137 0.39 -7.69 4.94
C LYS A 137 1.21 -8.87 4.39
N ILE A 138 0.54 -9.94 3.98
CA ILE A 138 1.23 -11.09 3.37
C ILE A 138 1.97 -10.67 2.10
N ILE A 139 1.31 -9.95 1.19
CA ILE A 139 1.93 -9.48 -0.05
C ILE A 139 3.09 -8.51 0.23
N PHE A 140 2.96 -7.64 1.22
CA PHE A 140 4.09 -6.79 1.65
C PHE A 140 5.28 -7.61 2.10
N GLY A 141 5.07 -8.65 2.93
CA GLY A 141 6.14 -9.54 3.33
C GLY A 141 6.78 -10.27 2.17
N MET A 142 5.99 -10.72 1.19
CA MET A 142 6.48 -11.34 -0.04
C MET A 142 7.31 -10.35 -0.87
N LEU A 143 6.81 -9.13 -1.07
CA LEU A 143 7.53 -8.10 -1.81
C LEU A 143 8.80 -7.62 -1.09
N PHE A 144 8.77 -7.56 0.24
CA PHE A 144 9.96 -7.29 1.04
C PHE A 144 11.03 -8.37 0.84
N THR A 145 10.60 -9.65 0.75
CA THR A 145 11.54 -10.78 0.59
C THR A 145 12.12 -10.87 -0.82
N TYR A 146 11.27 -10.72 -1.83
CA TYR A 146 11.64 -11.03 -3.22
C TYR A 146 11.89 -9.79 -4.09
N GLY A 147 11.54 -8.61 -3.62
CA GLY A 147 11.64 -7.36 -4.36
C GLY A 147 10.64 -7.25 -5.52
N ILE A 148 10.69 -8.20 -6.45
CA ILE A 148 9.80 -8.31 -7.63
C ILE A 148 9.34 -9.76 -7.79
N LEU A 149 8.05 -9.94 -8.10
CA LEU A 149 7.43 -11.24 -8.39
C LEU A 149 6.55 -11.16 -9.63
N ASP A 150 6.61 -12.19 -10.48
CA ASP A 150 5.56 -12.46 -11.48
C ASP A 150 4.23 -12.60 -10.74
N VAL A 151 3.16 -11.94 -11.21
CA VAL A 151 1.85 -11.91 -10.53
C VAL A 151 1.28 -13.31 -10.33
N TYR A 152 1.49 -14.21 -11.31
CA TYR A 152 1.01 -15.58 -11.20
C TYR A 152 1.83 -16.42 -10.21
N GLU A 153 3.15 -16.23 -10.15
CA GLU A 153 3.99 -16.85 -9.11
C GLU A 153 3.63 -16.31 -7.72
N CYS A 154 3.40 -15.01 -7.61
CA CYS A 154 2.90 -14.37 -6.39
C CYS A 154 1.59 -15.02 -5.93
N TYR A 155 0.63 -15.20 -6.85
CA TYR A 155 -0.61 -15.91 -6.58
C TYR A 155 -0.40 -17.34 -6.08
N LYS A 156 0.48 -18.12 -6.74
CA LYS A 156 0.75 -19.51 -6.32
C LYS A 156 1.28 -19.58 -4.91
N ILE A 157 2.31 -18.78 -4.59
CA ILE A 157 2.88 -18.71 -3.25
C ILE A 157 1.80 -18.29 -2.23
N PHE A 158 1.03 -17.27 -2.58
CA PHE A 158 -0.04 -16.75 -1.73
C PHE A 158 -1.14 -17.80 -1.48
N ALA A 159 -1.59 -18.49 -2.53
CA ALA A 159 -2.65 -19.49 -2.43
C ALA A 159 -2.24 -20.72 -1.62
N GLU A 160 -0.96 -21.14 -1.68
CA GLU A 160 -0.41 -22.25 -0.92
C GLU A 160 -0.48 -22.04 0.60
N ILE A 161 -0.39 -20.81 1.07
CA ILE A 161 -0.37 -20.47 2.49
C ILE A 161 -1.74 -20.06 3.05
N GLN A 162 -2.78 -20.03 2.20
CA GLN A 162 -4.15 -19.72 2.64
C GLN A 162 -4.85 -20.97 3.16
N GLU A 163 -5.62 -20.82 4.25
CA GLU A 163 -6.43 -21.91 4.81
C GLU A 163 -7.62 -22.28 3.92
N THR A 164 -8.11 -21.32 3.15
CA THR A 164 -9.24 -21.48 2.23
C THR A 164 -8.80 -21.23 0.79
N PRO A 165 -9.36 -21.98 -0.17
CA PRO A 165 -9.03 -21.75 -1.59
C PRO A 165 -9.29 -20.31 -2.01
N VAL A 166 -8.32 -19.72 -2.69
CA VAL A 166 -8.42 -18.39 -3.28
C VAL A 166 -8.40 -18.55 -4.80
N TYR A 167 -9.35 -17.95 -5.49
CA TYR A 167 -9.35 -17.93 -6.96
C TYR A 167 -8.43 -16.82 -7.49
N TYR A 168 -7.80 -17.07 -8.63
CA TYR A 168 -6.90 -16.09 -9.23
C TYR A 168 -7.59 -14.74 -9.53
N ALA A 169 -8.85 -14.78 -9.97
CA ALA A 169 -9.63 -13.57 -10.23
C ALA A 169 -9.83 -12.70 -8.97
N ASP A 170 -10.11 -13.34 -7.83
CA ASP A 170 -10.27 -12.62 -6.55
C ASP A 170 -8.94 -12.01 -6.09
N PHE A 171 -7.84 -12.75 -6.29
CA PHE A 171 -6.50 -12.26 -5.98
C PHE A 171 -6.09 -11.08 -6.88
N GLU A 172 -6.36 -11.16 -8.19
CA GLU A 172 -6.08 -10.07 -9.13
C GLU A 172 -6.90 -8.82 -8.78
N GLN A 173 -8.20 -8.98 -8.47
CA GLN A 173 -9.06 -7.90 -8.01
C GLN A 173 -8.50 -7.25 -6.74
N PHE A 174 -8.09 -8.05 -5.76
CA PHE A 174 -7.44 -7.56 -4.56
C PHE A 174 -6.18 -6.74 -4.87
N LEU A 175 -5.28 -7.25 -5.71
CA LEU A 175 -4.08 -6.50 -6.10
C LEU A 175 -4.43 -5.14 -6.71
N MET A 176 -5.43 -5.09 -7.57
CA MET A 176 -5.85 -3.85 -8.24
C MET A 176 -6.50 -2.86 -7.28
N LEU A 177 -7.41 -3.33 -6.42
CA LEU A 177 -8.19 -2.48 -5.52
C LEU A 177 -7.43 -2.06 -4.25
N ARG A 178 -6.49 -2.89 -3.79
CA ARG A 178 -5.79 -2.64 -2.53
C ARG A 178 -4.33 -2.24 -2.75
N MET A 179 -3.57 -3.08 -3.42
CA MET A 179 -2.12 -2.87 -3.52
C MET A 179 -1.75 -1.77 -4.52
N VAL A 180 -2.33 -1.83 -5.72
CA VAL A 180 -1.99 -0.89 -6.80
C VAL A 180 -2.67 0.46 -6.62
N PHE A 181 -3.94 0.46 -6.23
CA PHE A 181 -4.71 1.70 -6.05
C PHE A 181 -4.10 2.61 -4.97
N TRP A 182 -3.71 2.04 -3.82
CA TRP A 182 -3.11 2.80 -2.72
C TRP A 182 -1.59 2.91 -2.82
N HIS A 183 -1.02 2.57 -3.97
CA HIS A 183 0.42 2.61 -4.19
C HIS A 183 1.24 1.77 -3.20
N SER A 184 0.62 0.76 -2.61
CA SER A 184 1.30 -0.18 -1.71
C SER A 184 2.25 -1.12 -2.44
N GLY A 185 2.05 -1.29 -3.74
CA GLY A 185 2.91 -2.01 -4.66
C GLY A 185 2.82 -1.39 -6.05
N LEU A 186 3.72 -1.79 -6.92
CA LEU A 186 3.77 -1.34 -8.31
C LEU A 186 3.50 -2.51 -9.23
N MET A 187 2.55 -2.36 -10.14
CA MET A 187 2.32 -3.34 -11.19
C MET A 187 3.11 -2.93 -12.45
N LEU A 188 3.99 -3.81 -12.88
CA LEU A 188 4.88 -3.59 -13.99
C LEU A 188 4.56 -4.59 -15.10
N ARG A 189 4.59 -4.15 -16.34
CA ARG A 189 4.44 -5.03 -17.51
C ARG A 189 5.78 -5.19 -18.20
N ASN A 190 6.21 -6.43 -18.34
CA ASN A 190 7.37 -6.73 -19.18
C ASN A 190 6.95 -6.64 -20.66
N GLU A 191 7.48 -5.68 -21.39
CA GLU A 191 7.09 -5.41 -22.78
C GLU A 191 7.40 -6.56 -23.73
N ARG A 192 8.42 -7.36 -23.43
CA ARG A 192 8.85 -8.48 -24.26
C ARG A 192 8.01 -9.74 -24.04
N THR A 193 7.73 -10.09 -22.78
CA THR A 193 6.99 -11.32 -22.42
C THR A 193 5.50 -11.06 -22.19
N LYS A 194 5.09 -9.79 -22.10
CA LYS A 194 3.74 -9.33 -21.73
C LYS A 194 3.28 -9.80 -20.32
N LYS A 195 4.14 -10.40 -19.54
CA LYS A 195 3.87 -10.81 -18.18
C LYS A 195 3.74 -9.59 -17.27
N LEU A 196 2.88 -9.72 -16.26
CA LEU A 196 2.69 -8.74 -15.20
C LEU A 196 3.52 -9.14 -13.98
N PHE A 197 4.15 -8.15 -13.36
CA PHE A 197 4.95 -8.30 -12.16
C PHE A 197 4.46 -7.33 -11.09
N MET A 198 4.47 -7.80 -9.85
CA MET A 198 4.35 -6.96 -8.67
C MET A 198 5.74 -6.62 -8.17
N ALA A 199 6.01 -5.35 -7.91
CA ALA A 199 7.27 -4.88 -7.35
C ALA A 199 7.03 -4.11 -6.04
N SER A 200 7.99 -4.22 -5.12
CA SER A 200 8.08 -3.35 -3.97
C SER A 200 8.25 -1.89 -4.42
N ARG A 201 7.67 -0.94 -3.70
CA ARG A 201 7.94 0.48 -3.90
C ARG A 201 9.38 0.86 -3.58
N GLU A 202 10.01 0.07 -2.74
CA GLU A 202 11.40 0.23 -2.30
C GLU A 202 12.41 -0.31 -3.32
N ALA A 203 11.92 -0.97 -4.39
CA ALA A 203 12.74 -1.34 -5.54
C ALA A 203 13.02 -0.10 -6.41
N GLU A 204 14.08 0.62 -6.09
CA GLU A 204 14.48 1.86 -6.77
C GLU A 204 14.98 1.58 -8.18
N ASP A 205 15.91 0.62 -8.33
CA ASP A 205 16.43 0.15 -9.62
C ASP A 205 15.77 -1.19 -10.01
N ARG A 206 14.63 -1.06 -10.68
CA ARG A 206 13.82 -2.21 -11.10
C ARG A 206 14.50 -3.05 -12.16
N ASP A 207 15.29 -2.44 -13.01
CA ASP A 207 16.01 -3.15 -14.07
C ASP A 207 17.12 -4.01 -13.46
N ALA A 208 17.85 -3.51 -12.46
CA ALA A 208 18.83 -4.29 -11.72
C ALA A 208 18.19 -5.45 -10.95
N VAL A 209 17.04 -5.23 -10.29
CA VAL A 209 16.32 -6.31 -9.60
C VAL A 209 15.82 -7.37 -10.58
N PHE A 210 15.32 -6.95 -11.76
CA PHE A 210 14.96 -7.88 -12.84
C PHE A 210 16.15 -8.67 -13.37
N GLU A 211 17.29 -8.04 -13.50
CA GLU A 211 18.51 -8.68 -13.99
C GLU A 211 19.02 -9.72 -13.01
N GLN A 212 19.05 -9.41 -11.72
CA GLN A 212 19.37 -10.37 -10.65
C GLN A 212 18.38 -11.56 -10.65
N TRP A 213 17.10 -11.30 -10.70
CA TRP A 213 16.10 -12.37 -10.76
C TRP A 213 16.33 -13.26 -12.01
N ASN A 214 16.67 -12.68 -13.15
CA ASN A 214 16.99 -13.42 -14.37
C ASN A 214 18.26 -14.27 -14.26
N GLN A 215 19.26 -13.83 -13.50
CA GLN A 215 20.51 -14.59 -13.27
C GLN A 215 20.27 -15.81 -12.36
N HIS A 216 19.24 -15.79 -11.54
CA HIS A 216 18.94 -16.81 -10.53
C HIS A 216 17.63 -17.58 -10.82
N LYS A 217 17.23 -17.68 -12.08
CA LYS A 217 15.99 -18.39 -12.50
C LYS A 217 15.96 -19.87 -12.13
N ASP A 218 17.10 -20.47 -11.91
CA ASP A 218 17.30 -21.84 -11.50
C ASP A 218 17.12 -22.06 -9.99
N LEU A 219 17.08 -20.99 -9.21
CA LEU A 219 16.81 -21.06 -7.79
C LEU A 219 15.30 -21.04 -7.54
N GLU A 220 14.87 -21.90 -6.62
CA GLU A 220 13.51 -21.84 -6.10
C GLU A 220 13.37 -20.67 -5.12
N PHE A 221 12.19 -20.03 -5.11
CA PHE A 221 11.87 -19.03 -4.10
C PHE A 221 11.87 -19.68 -2.71
N CYS A 222 12.58 -19.08 -1.76
CA CYS A 222 12.46 -19.44 -0.37
C CYS A 222 10.99 -19.28 0.07
N ARG A 223 10.41 -20.29 0.69
CA ARG A 223 9.01 -20.31 1.11
C ARG A 223 8.92 -20.01 2.59
N TYR A 224 8.06 -19.09 2.94
CA TYR A 224 7.75 -18.74 4.31
C TYR A 224 6.29 -19.09 4.62
N SER A 225 5.99 -19.31 5.88
CA SER A 225 4.63 -19.45 6.36
C SER A 225 3.88 -18.10 6.29
N ARG A 226 2.55 -18.15 6.39
CA ARG A 226 1.69 -16.97 6.45
C ARG A 226 2.12 -16.00 7.57
N GLU A 227 2.41 -16.52 8.75
CA GLU A 227 2.83 -15.72 9.90
C GLU A 227 4.20 -15.06 9.68
N GLU A 228 5.14 -15.76 9.06
CA GLU A 228 6.46 -15.23 8.75
C GLU A 228 6.35 -14.07 7.73
N TYR A 229 5.55 -14.20 6.66
CA TYR A 229 5.33 -13.07 5.73
C TYR A 229 4.69 -11.87 6.43
N MET A 230 3.70 -12.07 7.29
CA MET A 230 3.10 -10.99 8.06
C MET A 230 4.10 -10.30 8.98
N ASN A 231 5.00 -11.06 9.61
CA ASN A 231 6.07 -10.51 10.45
C ASN A 231 7.11 -9.75 9.62
N LEU A 232 7.45 -10.23 8.42
CA LEU A 232 8.32 -9.53 7.48
C LEU A 232 7.72 -8.18 7.05
N ALA A 233 6.42 -8.14 6.77
CA ALA A 233 5.71 -6.90 6.45
C ALA A 233 5.82 -5.84 7.57
N MET A 234 5.78 -6.27 8.83
CA MET A 234 5.96 -5.40 10.00
C MET A 234 7.43 -5.07 10.29
N GLY A 235 8.35 -5.63 9.52
CA GLY A 235 9.79 -5.43 9.68
C GLY A 235 10.41 -6.19 10.86
N ASN A 236 9.69 -7.12 11.45
CA ASN A 236 10.16 -7.92 12.59
C ASN A 236 10.74 -9.28 12.15
N GLY A 237 10.39 -9.75 10.96
CA GLY A 237 10.73 -11.09 10.48
C GLY A 237 12.19 -11.31 10.12
N ILE A 238 12.96 -10.26 9.85
CA ILE A 238 14.37 -10.37 9.45
C ILE A 238 15.29 -10.83 10.59
N ALA A 239 14.85 -10.68 11.83
CA ALA A 239 15.65 -11.07 13.00
C ALA A 239 16.01 -12.57 13.04
N GLY A 240 15.24 -13.41 12.34
CA GLY A 240 15.50 -14.85 12.22
C GLY A 240 16.35 -15.26 11.02
N TRP A 241 16.77 -14.32 10.17
CA TRP A 241 17.62 -14.64 9.01
C TRP A 241 19.05 -14.87 9.44
N ASP A 242 19.72 -15.82 8.77
CA ASP A 242 21.13 -16.13 9.05
C ASP A 242 22.02 -14.90 8.91
N GLY A 243 22.87 -14.66 9.91
CA GLY A 243 23.79 -13.54 9.96
C GLY A 243 23.18 -12.22 10.44
N ILE A 244 21.84 -12.08 10.52
CA ILE A 244 21.21 -10.86 11.01
C ILE A 244 21.44 -10.63 12.51
N PRO A 245 21.37 -11.64 13.39
CA PRO A 245 21.69 -11.46 14.80
C PRO A 245 23.12 -10.92 15.02
N GLU A 246 24.10 -11.44 14.30
CA GLU A 246 25.49 -11.01 14.37
C GLU A 246 25.66 -9.59 13.84
N LEU A 247 25.03 -9.29 12.71
CA LEU A 247 25.03 -7.94 12.14
C LEU A 247 24.35 -6.94 13.09
N PHE A 248 23.27 -7.34 13.75
CA PHE A 248 22.58 -6.49 14.72
C PHE A 248 23.45 -6.15 15.91
N LEU A 249 24.16 -7.13 16.48
CA LEU A 249 25.11 -6.90 17.56
C LEU A 249 26.26 -6.00 17.09
N PHE A 250 26.82 -6.24 15.90
CA PHE A 250 27.86 -5.40 15.34
C PHE A 250 27.40 -3.93 15.19
N VAL A 251 26.19 -3.69 14.67
CA VAL A 251 25.66 -2.34 14.48
C VAL A 251 25.45 -1.67 15.83
N LEU A 252 24.89 -2.37 16.83
CA LEU A 252 24.70 -1.84 18.17
C LEU A 252 26.00 -1.43 18.86
N GLU A 253 27.05 -2.23 18.69
CA GLU A 253 28.34 -1.99 19.34
C GLU A 253 29.19 -0.94 18.62
N SER A 254 29.10 -0.88 17.29
CA SER A 254 30.03 -0.10 16.48
C SER A 254 29.46 1.18 15.91
N ILE A 255 28.15 1.27 15.73
CA ILE A 255 27.52 2.37 14.99
C ILE A 255 26.51 3.12 15.84
N ASP A 256 25.50 2.44 16.38
CA ASP A 256 24.45 3.06 17.17
C ASP A 256 23.99 2.11 18.27
N GLN A 257 23.91 2.62 19.49
CA GLN A 257 23.49 1.85 20.66
C GLN A 257 21.96 1.76 20.80
N ASP A 258 21.18 2.47 19.96
CA ASP A 258 19.74 2.39 19.93
C ASP A 258 19.29 1.20 19.08
N ARG A 259 18.54 0.29 19.69
CA ARG A 259 18.04 -0.93 19.02
C ARG A 259 17.13 -0.65 17.82
N TYR A 260 16.33 0.41 17.91
CA TYR A 260 15.43 0.79 16.83
C TYR A 260 16.22 1.32 15.64
N GLN A 261 17.18 2.20 15.88
CA GLN A 261 18.08 2.72 14.83
C GLN A 261 18.92 1.61 14.21
N ALA A 262 19.43 0.68 15.01
CA ALA A 262 20.18 -0.47 14.51
C ALA A 262 19.33 -1.32 13.53
N MET A 263 18.06 -1.55 13.85
CA MET A 263 17.14 -2.27 12.93
C MET A 263 16.84 -1.49 11.66
N ILE A 264 16.73 -0.16 11.71
CA ILE A 264 16.56 0.69 10.51
C ILE A 264 17.80 0.56 9.61
N ILE A 265 19.00 0.63 10.19
CA ILE A 265 20.26 0.48 9.46
C ILE A 265 20.31 -0.88 8.74
N ILE A 266 20.00 -1.97 9.44
CA ILE A 266 19.99 -3.31 8.87
C ILE A 266 18.98 -3.44 7.72
N LYS A 267 17.76 -2.96 7.91
CA LYS A 267 16.75 -2.93 6.84
C LYS A 267 17.25 -2.16 5.63
N SER A 268 17.89 -1.01 5.84
CA SER A 268 18.44 -0.21 4.74
C SER A 268 19.52 -0.97 3.97
N ILE A 269 20.39 -1.71 4.67
CA ILE A 269 21.41 -2.56 4.05
C ILE A 269 20.75 -3.66 3.19
N ILE A 270 19.75 -4.34 3.75
CA ILE A 270 19.00 -5.39 3.03
C ILE A 270 18.36 -4.81 1.76
N LEU A 271 17.69 -3.67 1.86
CA LEU A 271 17.04 -3.02 0.72
C LEU A 271 18.05 -2.60 -0.37
N ILE A 272 19.21 -2.07 0.02
CA ILE A 272 20.27 -1.71 -0.93
C ILE A 272 20.74 -2.95 -1.68
N ILE A 273 20.97 -4.07 -0.98
CA ILE A 273 21.35 -5.34 -1.59
C ILE A 273 20.25 -5.88 -2.50
N GLN A 274 18.99 -5.83 -2.08
CA GLN A 274 17.85 -6.25 -2.88
C GLN A 274 17.65 -5.40 -4.15
N ASN A 275 18.12 -4.14 -4.15
CA ASN A 275 18.14 -3.26 -5.31
C ASN A 275 19.32 -3.52 -6.26
N GLY A 276 20.06 -4.61 -6.08
CA GLY A 276 21.09 -5.04 -7.01
C GLY A 276 22.50 -4.56 -6.68
N GLU A 277 22.69 -3.86 -5.58
CA GLU A 277 24.00 -3.39 -5.16
C GLU A 277 24.81 -4.54 -4.55
N THR A 278 26.10 -4.51 -4.76
CA THR A 278 27.01 -5.43 -4.08
C THR A 278 27.11 -5.10 -2.59
N TYR A 279 27.52 -6.06 -1.78
CA TYR A 279 27.76 -5.83 -0.34
C TYR A 279 28.71 -4.65 -0.07
N LEU A 280 29.74 -4.47 -0.89
CA LEU A 280 30.67 -3.34 -0.75
C LEU A 280 29.99 -2.00 -1.05
N GLU A 281 29.17 -1.93 -2.09
CA GLU A 281 28.40 -0.73 -2.44
C GLU A 281 27.37 -0.40 -1.36
N ALA A 282 26.71 -1.42 -0.79
CA ALA A 282 25.79 -1.24 0.33
C ALA A 282 26.52 -0.60 1.54
N ILE A 283 27.69 -1.10 1.91
CA ILE A 283 28.50 -0.50 2.99
C ILE A 283 28.87 0.95 2.66
N LEU A 284 29.33 1.22 1.43
CA LEU A 284 29.72 2.58 1.04
C LEU A 284 28.53 3.57 1.06
N LYS A 285 27.34 3.13 0.61
CA LYS A 285 26.11 3.93 0.71
C LYS A 285 25.72 4.18 2.16
N MET A 286 25.79 3.14 3.02
CA MET A 286 25.48 3.28 4.44
C MET A 286 26.43 4.21 5.15
N ASN A 287 27.73 4.15 4.85
CA ASN A 287 28.71 5.11 5.43
C ASN A 287 28.38 6.55 5.08
N LYS A 288 27.87 6.81 3.86
CA LYS A 288 27.40 8.15 3.47
C LYS A 288 26.15 8.57 4.23
N ILE A 289 25.14 7.66 4.36
CA ILE A 289 23.89 7.93 5.07
C ILE A 289 24.14 8.23 6.55
N LEU A 290 25.05 7.47 7.17
CA LEU A 290 25.35 7.59 8.60
C LEU A 290 26.38 8.68 8.89
N ASN A 291 26.86 9.43 7.87
CA ASN A 291 27.95 10.41 8.02
C ASN A 291 29.17 9.84 8.78
N ILE A 292 29.41 8.53 8.65
CA ILE A 292 30.62 7.90 9.18
C ILE A 292 31.74 8.35 8.27
N ASN A 293 32.31 9.51 8.58
CA ASN A 293 33.52 9.99 7.92
C ASN A 293 34.64 8.99 8.17
N SER A 294 35.18 8.49 7.09
CA SER A 294 36.41 7.67 7.10
C SER A 294 37.67 8.47 7.44
N GLU A 295 37.52 9.46 8.31
CA GLU A 295 38.63 10.22 8.87
C GLU A 295 38.77 9.88 10.36
N LYS A 296 39.33 8.71 10.58
CA LYS A 296 40.23 8.49 11.75
C LYS A 296 41.05 7.24 11.46
N ASP A 297 42.29 7.52 11.13
CA ASP A 297 43.54 6.72 11.14
C ASP A 297 43.50 5.23 11.48
#